data_2f309b392a75e753e1f44db944108be7
#
_entry.id   2f309b392a75e753e1f44db944108be7
#
_cell.length_a   1.000
_cell.length_b   1.000
_cell.length_c   1.000
_cell.angle_alpha   90.00
_cell.angle_beta   90.00
_cell.angle_gamma   90.00
#
_symmetry.space_group_name_H-M   'P 1'
#
loop_
_entity.id
_entity.type
_entity.pdbx_description
1 polymer ?
#
loop_
_entity_poly.entity_id
_entity_poly.type
_entity_poly.pdbx_seq_one_letter_code
_entity_poly.pdbx_strand_id
1 'polypeptide(L)'
;MLNNRHLYDANISWPRISIVTPSYNQGQFIEQTITSVLNQEYPNLEYILIDGGSTDETLKIIKKYERDLTYWVSEKDEGQSNAINKGLEKCTGDIFNWLNSDDYYEPLALYRIAKAFLNNECDIVSAGERHFDELGHSRFRSGSTLKVDLTETIFCGQIDQPSTFWKKDILDSLGGVNEKYNYLMDAELWVRYLLEYGDERIIKLNDIVVAFRLHDESKTFREQSNFKVERSSLRYSLIKSIGDSKSLETLLEPLIDNSKTQVYNVNQIVDKNLFFYLCAEDLFKEYYYSRQYLMSKKSFVIMVSFYLKSLFINYVYFIKLFLVPKYLLNLMRS
;
A
#
# COMPACT_ATOMS: atom_id res chain seq x y z
N MET A 1 16.79 28.29 -4.33
CA MET A 1 16.56 27.79 -2.98
C MET A 1 15.51 28.68 -2.34
N LEU A 2 14.28 28.19 -2.17
CA LEU A 2 13.26 28.90 -1.40
C LEU A 2 13.67 28.81 0.07
N ASN A 3 13.81 29.95 0.71
CA ASN A 3 14.24 30.04 2.11
C ASN A 3 13.08 29.59 3.00
N ASN A 4 13.01 28.30 3.33
CA ASN A 4 11.92 27.64 4.07
C ASN A 4 11.85 28.04 5.55
N ARG A 5 12.74 28.94 6.02
CA ARG A 5 12.80 29.43 7.40
C ARG A 5 11.50 30.07 7.92
N HIS A 6 10.60 30.49 7.02
CA HIS A 6 9.31 31.09 7.42
C HIS A 6 8.26 30.08 7.87
N LEU A 7 8.48 28.77 7.65
CA LEU A 7 7.57 27.69 8.07
C LEU A 7 8.01 27.05 9.39
N TYR A 8 9.23 27.36 9.83
CA TYR A 8 9.78 26.90 11.10
C TYR A 8 9.26 27.81 12.22
N ASP A 9 8.14 27.42 12.85
CA ASP A 9 7.76 28.00 14.13
C ASP A 9 8.59 27.31 15.23
N ALA A 10 9.57 28.01 15.76
CA ALA A 10 10.45 27.51 16.82
C ALA A 10 9.71 27.15 18.12
N ASN A 11 8.43 27.55 18.24
CA ASN A 11 7.60 27.21 19.39
C ASN A 11 6.86 25.88 19.23
N ILE A 12 6.87 25.27 18.04
CA ILE A 12 6.24 23.98 17.81
C ILE A 12 7.23 22.86 18.15
N SER A 13 6.83 21.94 19.03
CA SER A 13 7.52 20.67 19.22
C SER A 13 7.19 19.74 18.05
N TRP A 14 8.03 19.75 17.02
CA TRP A 14 7.86 18.93 15.85
C TRP A 14 8.08 17.45 16.19
N PRO A 15 7.14 16.53 15.84
CA PRO A 15 7.28 15.10 16.08
C PRO A 15 8.51 14.56 15.35
N ARG A 16 9.14 13.53 15.87
CA ARG A 16 10.24 12.86 15.18
C ARG A 16 9.70 12.02 14.04
N ILE A 17 10.22 12.22 12.83
CA ILE A 17 9.87 11.45 11.65
C ILE A 17 11.03 10.56 11.27
N SER A 18 10.80 9.25 11.24
CA SER A 18 11.74 8.25 10.74
C SER A 18 11.40 7.89 9.31
N ILE A 19 12.35 8.09 8.41
CA ILE A 19 12.25 7.67 7.02
C ILE A 19 13.23 6.53 6.78
N VAL A 20 12.74 5.41 6.23
CA VAL A 20 13.57 4.28 5.81
C VAL A 20 13.62 4.24 4.29
N THR A 21 14.80 4.16 3.71
CA THR A 21 14.97 3.89 2.28
C THR A 21 15.59 2.51 2.08
N PRO A 22 14.79 1.51 1.65
CA PRO A 22 15.34 0.23 1.18
C PRO A 22 15.95 0.43 -0.21
N SER A 23 17.12 -0.13 -0.47
CA SER A 23 17.83 0.01 -1.74
C SER A 23 18.49 -1.29 -2.18
N TYR A 24 18.47 -1.56 -3.48
CA TYR A 24 19.28 -2.62 -4.12
C TYR A 24 19.49 -2.28 -5.58
N ASN A 25 20.77 -2.02 -5.98
CA ASN A 25 21.18 -1.65 -7.33
C ASN A 25 20.37 -0.47 -7.91
N GLN A 26 20.34 0.64 -7.19
CA GLN A 26 19.58 1.87 -7.53
C GLN A 26 20.49 3.09 -7.77
N GLY A 27 21.73 2.86 -8.21
CA GLY A 27 22.73 3.92 -8.40
C GLY A 27 22.27 5.07 -9.29
N GLN A 28 21.36 4.82 -10.23
CA GLN A 28 20.81 5.85 -11.11
C GLN A 28 19.78 6.78 -10.45
N PHE A 29 19.14 6.37 -9.35
CA PHE A 29 18.03 7.13 -8.74
C PHE A 29 18.29 7.56 -7.30
N ILE A 30 19.02 6.74 -6.53
CA ILE A 30 19.14 6.88 -5.07
C ILE A 30 19.67 8.24 -4.62
N GLU A 31 20.50 8.92 -5.42
CA GLU A 31 21.01 10.24 -5.07
C GLU A 31 19.89 11.27 -5.00
N GLN A 32 18.94 11.21 -5.94
CA GLN A 32 17.78 12.09 -5.91
C GLN A 32 16.88 11.79 -4.71
N THR A 33 16.67 10.53 -4.38
CA THR A 33 15.91 10.11 -3.18
C THR A 33 16.55 10.67 -1.93
N ILE A 34 17.86 10.42 -1.69
CA ILE A 34 18.60 10.90 -0.51
C ILE A 34 18.51 12.42 -0.40
N THR A 35 18.82 13.13 -1.47
CA THR A 35 18.79 14.59 -1.45
C THR A 35 17.40 15.16 -1.23
N SER A 36 16.35 14.51 -1.72
CA SER A 36 14.96 14.94 -1.51
C SER A 36 14.53 14.85 -0.05
N VAL A 37 15.01 13.83 0.68
CA VAL A 37 14.76 13.68 2.13
C VAL A 37 15.54 14.71 2.92
N LEU A 38 16.84 14.86 2.66
CA LEU A 38 17.70 15.80 3.38
C LEU A 38 17.30 17.26 3.14
N ASN A 39 16.91 17.61 1.91
CA ASN A 39 16.45 18.96 1.53
C ASN A 39 15.08 19.35 2.11
N GLN A 40 14.39 18.44 2.82
CA GLN A 40 13.23 18.82 3.62
C GLN A 40 13.62 19.78 4.75
N GLU A 41 14.89 19.78 5.19
CA GLU A 41 15.38 20.57 6.33
C GLU A 41 14.46 20.41 7.56
N TYR A 42 13.87 19.22 7.71
CA TYR A 42 12.95 18.94 8.81
C TYR A 42 13.71 18.77 10.12
N PRO A 43 13.38 19.54 11.19
CA PRO A 43 14.26 19.68 12.35
C PRO A 43 14.44 18.42 13.18
N ASN A 44 13.49 17.48 13.11
CA ASN A 44 13.50 16.24 13.89
C ASN A 44 13.42 15.02 12.97
N LEU A 45 14.24 15.03 11.91
CA LEU A 45 14.35 13.94 10.94
C LEU A 45 15.29 12.84 11.47
N GLU A 46 14.84 11.60 11.31
CA GLU A 46 15.66 10.39 11.43
C GLU A 46 15.66 9.69 10.07
N TYR A 47 16.82 9.68 9.40
CA TYR A 47 16.93 9.10 8.08
C TYR A 47 17.80 7.85 8.10
N ILE A 48 17.22 6.70 7.73
CA ILE A 48 17.82 5.37 7.79
C ILE A 48 17.83 4.78 6.37
N LEU A 49 18.97 4.22 5.96
CA LEU A 49 19.14 3.61 4.66
C LEU A 49 19.62 2.17 4.79
N ILE A 50 18.87 1.24 4.21
CA ILE A 50 19.17 -0.19 4.22
C ILE A 50 19.43 -0.64 2.78
N ASP A 51 20.68 -0.94 2.49
CA ASP A 51 21.11 -1.44 1.19
C ASP A 51 21.29 -2.96 1.21
N GLY A 52 20.65 -3.66 0.28
CA GLY A 52 20.64 -5.12 0.16
C GLY A 52 21.93 -5.73 -0.42
N GLY A 53 23.06 -5.02 -0.32
CA GLY A 53 24.36 -5.47 -0.86
C GLY A 53 24.50 -5.15 -2.34
N SER A 54 24.23 -3.90 -2.72
CA SER A 54 24.38 -3.41 -4.10
C SER A 54 25.79 -3.57 -4.65
N THR A 55 25.86 -3.80 -5.95
CA THR A 55 27.13 -3.99 -6.69
C THR A 55 27.40 -2.93 -7.74
N ASP A 56 26.47 -1.98 -7.90
CA ASP A 56 26.58 -0.82 -8.79
C ASP A 56 27.09 0.43 -8.04
N GLU A 57 26.86 1.63 -8.56
CA GLU A 57 27.27 2.90 -7.95
C GLU A 57 26.51 3.26 -6.65
N THR A 58 25.46 2.50 -6.28
CA THR A 58 24.60 2.76 -5.10
C THR A 58 25.43 2.97 -3.85
N LEU A 59 26.34 2.05 -3.52
CA LEU A 59 27.15 2.11 -2.31
C LEU A 59 28.08 3.34 -2.28
N LYS A 60 28.61 3.75 -3.41
CA LYS A 60 29.45 4.94 -3.53
C LYS A 60 28.66 6.21 -3.24
N ILE A 61 27.42 6.25 -3.74
CA ILE A 61 26.50 7.38 -3.49
C ILE A 61 26.12 7.43 -2.01
N ILE A 62 25.73 6.31 -1.39
CA ILE A 62 25.39 6.24 0.03
C ILE A 62 26.54 6.80 0.88
N LYS A 63 27.78 6.36 0.64
CA LYS A 63 28.97 6.83 1.36
C LYS A 63 29.21 8.34 1.23
N LYS A 64 28.82 8.96 0.11
CA LYS A 64 28.90 10.41 -0.07
C LYS A 64 28.05 11.16 0.96
N TYR A 65 26.92 10.59 1.38
CA TYR A 65 25.95 11.20 2.29
C TYR A 65 25.96 10.58 3.70
N GLU A 66 26.90 9.68 4.01
CA GLU A 66 26.93 8.91 5.27
C GLU A 66 26.88 9.75 6.56
N ARG A 67 27.38 10.99 6.50
CA ARG A 67 27.39 11.92 7.65
C ARG A 67 26.03 12.55 7.94
N ASP A 68 25.15 12.54 6.94
CA ASP A 68 23.81 13.14 7.01
C ASP A 68 22.75 12.07 7.31
N LEU A 69 23.13 10.77 7.26
CA LEU A 69 22.27 9.65 7.60
C LEU A 69 22.35 9.35 9.10
N THR A 70 21.22 9.09 9.73
CA THR A 70 21.19 8.64 11.14
C THR A 70 21.77 7.23 11.28
N TYR A 71 21.47 6.38 10.31
CA TYR A 71 22.00 5.02 10.22
C TYR A 71 22.01 4.56 8.78
N TRP A 72 23.00 3.76 8.40
CA TRP A 72 22.97 3.03 7.16
C TRP A 72 23.77 1.72 7.25
N VAL A 73 23.39 0.74 6.46
CA VAL A 73 24.09 -0.53 6.33
C VAL A 73 23.95 -1.02 4.88
N SER A 74 25.01 -1.69 4.41
CA SER A 74 24.98 -2.42 3.13
C SER A 74 25.36 -3.87 3.40
N GLU A 75 24.36 -4.73 3.33
CA GLU A 75 24.51 -6.18 3.53
C GLU A 75 23.42 -6.92 2.76
N LYS A 76 23.68 -8.18 2.42
CA LYS A 76 22.67 -9.00 1.75
C LYS A 76 21.42 -9.13 2.63
N ASP A 77 20.25 -8.88 2.05
CA ASP A 77 18.95 -9.05 2.66
C ASP A 77 18.10 -10.13 1.98
N GLU A 78 16.90 -10.36 2.51
CA GLU A 78 15.89 -11.29 1.97
C GLU A 78 14.84 -10.58 1.11
N GLY A 79 15.14 -9.37 0.66
CA GLY A 79 14.27 -8.54 -0.17
C GLY A 79 13.75 -7.30 0.53
N GLN A 80 12.97 -6.50 -0.20
CA GLN A 80 12.53 -5.17 0.21
C GLN A 80 11.80 -5.15 1.57
N SER A 81 10.91 -6.11 1.83
CA SER A 81 10.17 -6.18 3.11
C SER A 81 11.12 -6.41 4.29
N ASN A 82 12.15 -7.25 4.12
CA ASN A 82 13.17 -7.47 5.13
C ASN A 82 14.02 -6.21 5.36
N ALA A 83 14.42 -5.52 4.28
CA ALA A 83 15.14 -4.24 4.39
C ALA A 83 14.30 -3.17 5.13
N ILE A 84 12.99 -3.07 4.85
CA ILE A 84 12.09 -2.14 5.54
C ILE A 84 12.03 -2.48 7.04
N ASN A 85 11.86 -3.75 7.41
CA ASN A 85 11.79 -4.17 8.82
C ASN A 85 13.12 -3.93 9.55
N LYS A 86 14.27 -4.23 8.94
CA LYS A 86 15.59 -3.87 9.49
C LYS A 86 15.71 -2.38 9.77
N GLY A 87 15.20 -1.55 8.87
CA GLY A 87 15.14 -0.11 9.07
C GLY A 87 14.18 0.30 10.20
N LEU A 88 12.99 -0.30 10.24
CA LEU A 88 11.97 -0.04 11.27
C LEU A 88 12.50 -0.35 12.68
N GLU A 89 13.27 -1.42 12.86
CA GLU A 89 13.92 -1.76 14.13
C GLU A 89 14.92 -0.68 14.62
N LYS A 90 15.46 0.13 13.71
CA LYS A 90 16.36 1.24 14.05
C LYS A 90 15.62 2.55 14.30
N CYS A 91 14.36 2.63 13.91
CA CYS A 91 13.54 3.84 14.02
C CYS A 91 13.15 4.13 15.47
N THR A 92 13.29 5.39 15.85
CA THR A 92 12.89 5.90 17.17
C THR A 92 11.89 7.07 17.07
N GLY A 93 11.43 7.40 15.86
CA GLY A 93 10.50 8.49 15.61
C GLY A 93 9.06 8.16 16.02
N ASP A 94 8.25 9.21 16.15
CA ASP A 94 6.81 9.11 16.43
C ASP A 94 6.03 8.71 15.16
N ILE A 95 6.56 9.15 14.01
CA ILE A 95 5.97 8.96 12.68
C ILE A 95 6.97 8.19 11.83
N PHE A 96 6.46 7.23 11.06
CA PHE A 96 7.23 6.37 10.18
C PHE A 96 6.71 6.42 8.75
N ASN A 97 7.63 6.38 7.80
CA ASN A 97 7.36 5.99 6.41
C ASN A 97 8.59 5.32 5.80
N TRP A 98 8.41 4.54 4.74
CA TRP A 98 9.53 4.17 3.86
C TRP A 98 9.35 4.81 2.49
N LEU A 99 10.46 5.26 1.95
CA LEU A 99 10.54 5.84 0.62
C LEU A 99 11.45 4.98 -0.24
N ASN A 100 10.92 4.42 -1.32
CA ASN A 100 11.70 3.61 -2.24
C ASN A 100 12.81 4.45 -2.88
N SER A 101 13.93 3.80 -3.21
CA SER A 101 15.15 4.46 -3.68
C SER A 101 15.06 5.03 -5.12
N ASP A 102 13.92 4.90 -5.78
CA ASP A 102 13.57 5.46 -7.09
C ASP A 102 12.55 6.61 -7.03
N ASP A 103 11.93 6.84 -5.86
CA ASP A 103 10.98 7.90 -5.59
C ASP A 103 11.62 9.09 -4.86
N TYR A 104 10.92 10.22 -4.75
CA TYR A 104 11.41 11.37 -3.99
C TYR A 104 10.28 12.23 -3.40
N TYR A 105 10.59 12.90 -2.28
CA TYR A 105 9.65 13.84 -1.66
C TYR A 105 9.61 15.18 -2.38
N GLU A 106 8.40 15.71 -2.53
CA GLU A 106 8.18 17.09 -2.94
C GLU A 106 8.58 18.06 -1.81
N PRO A 107 8.91 19.34 -2.14
CA PRO A 107 9.29 20.31 -1.12
C PRO A 107 8.26 20.43 0.00
N LEU A 108 8.73 20.49 1.26
CA LEU A 108 7.91 20.66 2.47
C LEU A 108 6.97 19.47 2.79
N ALA A 109 7.17 18.31 2.17
CA ALA A 109 6.37 17.13 2.40
C ALA A 109 6.30 16.77 3.90
N LEU A 110 7.45 16.65 4.56
CA LEU A 110 7.53 16.25 5.97
C LEU A 110 6.85 17.26 6.90
N TYR A 111 6.93 18.56 6.62
CA TYR A 111 6.23 19.58 7.41
C TYR A 111 4.70 19.49 7.28
N ARG A 112 4.19 19.21 6.07
CA ARG A 112 2.75 19.03 5.84
C ARG A 112 2.23 17.80 6.59
N ILE A 113 2.96 16.70 6.51
CA ILE A 113 2.64 15.45 7.21
C ILE A 113 2.67 15.67 8.73
N ALA A 114 3.76 16.23 9.27
CA ALA A 114 3.88 16.50 10.70
C ALA A 114 2.76 17.40 11.22
N LYS A 115 2.40 18.44 10.47
CA LYS A 115 1.28 19.34 10.82
C LYS A 115 -0.06 18.61 10.84
N ALA A 116 -0.27 17.65 9.95
CA ALA A 116 -1.49 16.85 9.94
C ALA A 116 -1.58 15.98 11.21
N PHE A 117 -0.50 15.32 11.61
CA PHE A 117 -0.46 14.55 12.87
C PHE A 117 -0.63 15.42 14.11
N LEU A 118 -0.06 16.63 14.12
CA LEU A 118 -0.21 17.57 15.26
C LEU A 118 -1.65 18.09 15.40
N ASN A 119 -2.35 18.27 14.29
CA ASN A 119 -3.68 18.89 14.28
C ASN A 119 -4.83 17.88 14.40
N ASN A 120 -4.54 16.59 14.28
CA ASN A 120 -5.57 15.55 14.25
C ASN A 120 -5.18 14.36 15.15
N GLU A 121 -6.17 13.77 15.76
CA GLU A 121 -6.01 12.51 16.47
C GLU A 121 -6.13 11.34 15.46
N CYS A 122 -5.04 11.00 14.78
CA CYS A 122 -5.02 10.01 13.72
C CYS A 122 -3.87 9.01 13.89
N ASP A 123 -3.98 7.86 13.26
CA ASP A 123 -2.95 6.82 13.20
C ASP A 123 -2.18 6.86 11.89
N ILE A 124 -2.85 7.32 10.83
CA ILE A 124 -2.31 7.37 9.47
C ILE A 124 -2.66 8.72 8.83
N VAL A 125 -1.68 9.28 8.13
CA VAL A 125 -1.86 10.39 7.20
C VAL A 125 -1.52 9.92 5.80
N SER A 126 -2.50 9.94 4.87
CA SER A 126 -2.32 9.61 3.47
C SER A 126 -2.46 10.88 2.63
N ALA A 127 -1.43 11.22 1.88
CA ALA A 127 -1.38 12.40 1.02
C ALA A 127 -1.36 12.02 -0.46
N GLY A 128 -1.35 13.00 -1.35
CA GLY A 128 -1.32 12.77 -2.78
C GLY A 128 0.08 12.53 -3.33
N GLU A 129 0.11 11.97 -4.52
CA GLU A 129 1.31 11.65 -5.29
C GLU A 129 1.27 12.25 -6.69
N ARG A 130 2.43 12.58 -7.21
CA ARG A 130 2.65 12.90 -8.61
C ARG A 130 3.42 11.75 -9.27
N HIS A 131 2.75 10.97 -10.09
CA HIS A 131 3.38 9.96 -10.93
C HIS A 131 4.01 10.62 -12.14
N PHE A 132 5.26 10.31 -12.45
CA PHE A 132 5.97 10.89 -13.60
C PHE A 132 6.85 9.84 -14.28
N ASP A 133 7.09 10.04 -15.58
CA ASP A 133 8.00 9.22 -16.38
C ASP A 133 9.18 10.05 -16.93
N GLU A 134 10.13 9.38 -17.57
CA GLU A 134 11.31 10.01 -18.18
C GLU A 134 10.97 10.87 -19.40
N LEU A 135 9.78 10.71 -19.98
CA LEU A 135 9.29 11.51 -21.11
C LEU A 135 8.64 12.82 -20.65
N GLY A 136 8.54 13.04 -19.34
CA GLY A 136 7.95 14.23 -18.75
C GLY A 136 6.43 14.18 -18.61
N HIS A 137 5.77 13.04 -18.88
CA HIS A 137 4.36 12.88 -18.57
C HIS A 137 4.19 12.81 -17.07
N SER A 138 3.14 13.43 -16.56
CA SER A 138 2.80 13.31 -15.16
C SER A 138 1.29 13.24 -14.95
N ARG A 139 0.88 12.51 -13.89
CA ARG A 139 -0.50 12.42 -13.41
C ARG A 139 -0.52 12.48 -11.90
N PHE A 140 -1.60 13.03 -11.35
CA PHE A 140 -1.77 13.14 -9.90
C PHE A 140 -2.70 12.06 -9.36
N ARG A 141 -2.40 11.57 -8.17
CA ARG A 141 -3.25 10.69 -7.38
C ARG A 141 -3.53 11.35 -6.03
N SER A 142 -4.70 11.10 -5.50
CA SER A 142 -5.17 11.72 -4.24
C SER A 142 -4.83 10.92 -2.98
N GLY A 143 -3.85 10.05 -3.05
CA GLY A 143 -3.48 9.16 -1.94
C GLY A 143 -4.33 7.89 -1.87
N SER A 144 -4.10 7.10 -0.84
CA SER A 144 -4.72 5.79 -0.62
C SER A 144 -6.24 5.82 -0.72
N THR A 145 -6.82 4.75 -1.26
CA THR A 145 -8.26 4.70 -1.53
C THR A 145 -9.04 4.32 -0.27
N LEU A 146 -9.92 5.23 0.16
CA LEU A 146 -10.97 4.94 1.14
C LEU A 146 -12.33 4.95 0.44
N LYS A 147 -13.14 3.94 0.68
CA LYS A 147 -14.53 3.82 0.19
C LYS A 147 -15.49 4.25 1.29
N VAL A 148 -16.75 4.40 0.94
CA VAL A 148 -17.81 4.70 1.91
C VAL A 148 -18.03 3.55 2.89
N ASP A 149 -17.86 2.33 2.41
CA ASP A 149 -17.96 1.10 3.20
C ASP A 149 -16.56 0.52 3.48
N LEU A 150 -16.29 0.20 4.74
CA LEU A 150 -15.02 -0.37 5.17
C LEU A 150 -14.73 -1.70 4.45
N THR A 151 -15.76 -2.52 4.19
CA THR A 151 -15.62 -3.78 3.46
C THR A 151 -15.11 -3.55 2.05
N GLU A 152 -15.63 -2.52 1.36
CA GLU A 152 -15.15 -2.12 0.04
C GLU A 152 -13.71 -1.59 0.10
N THR A 153 -13.34 -0.86 1.16
CA THR A 153 -11.98 -0.36 1.38
C THR A 153 -11.00 -1.52 1.56
N ILE A 154 -11.34 -2.50 2.42
CA ILE A 154 -10.55 -3.71 2.67
C ILE A 154 -10.39 -4.52 1.37
N PHE A 155 -11.49 -4.74 0.64
CA PHE A 155 -11.45 -5.49 -0.62
C PHE A 155 -10.58 -4.80 -1.68
N CYS A 156 -10.66 -3.48 -1.78
CA CYS A 156 -9.85 -2.69 -2.71
C CYS A 156 -8.36 -2.83 -2.39
N GLY A 157 -7.99 -2.78 -1.10
CA GLY A 157 -6.62 -2.92 -0.63
C GLY A 157 -5.63 -1.96 -1.30
N GLN A 158 -6.11 -0.78 -1.74
CA GLN A 158 -5.30 0.16 -2.49
C GLN A 158 -4.70 1.21 -1.58
N ILE A 159 -3.40 1.12 -1.38
CA ILE A 159 -2.57 2.09 -0.68
C ILE A 159 -1.64 2.79 -1.70
N ASP A 160 -1.52 4.10 -1.59
CA ASP A 160 -0.45 4.88 -2.22
C ASP A 160 0.66 5.03 -1.15
N GLN A 161 1.53 4.02 -1.08
CA GLN A 161 2.43 3.76 0.03
C GLN A 161 3.45 4.89 0.27
N PRO A 162 4.16 5.42 -0.75
CA PRO A 162 5.19 6.43 -0.51
C PRO A 162 4.65 7.72 0.13
N SER A 163 3.37 8.02 -0.07
CA SER A 163 2.69 9.18 0.51
C SER A 163 1.83 8.86 1.75
N THR A 164 1.92 7.64 2.28
CA THR A 164 1.15 7.19 3.45
C THR A 164 2.06 7.00 4.66
N PHE A 165 1.91 7.88 5.64
CA PHE A 165 2.71 7.94 6.87
C PHE A 165 1.93 7.36 8.04
N TRP A 166 2.63 6.65 8.91
CA TRP A 166 2.08 5.87 10.01
C TRP A 166 2.56 6.38 11.36
N LYS A 167 1.73 6.36 12.39
CA LYS A 167 2.27 6.34 13.74
C LYS A 167 3.12 5.09 13.92
N LYS A 168 4.32 5.24 14.45
CA LYS A 168 5.24 4.12 14.62
C LYS A 168 4.72 3.06 15.59
N ASP A 169 4.09 3.46 16.68
CA ASP A 169 3.51 2.54 17.66
C ASP A 169 2.43 1.64 17.07
N ILE A 170 1.62 2.16 16.15
CA ILE A 170 0.62 1.37 15.40
C ILE A 170 1.32 0.35 14.49
N LEU A 171 2.36 0.77 13.77
CA LEU A 171 3.11 -0.14 12.91
C LEU A 171 3.82 -1.25 13.71
N ASP A 172 4.39 -0.89 14.87
CA ASP A 172 5.00 -1.84 15.80
C ASP A 172 3.96 -2.84 16.34
N SER A 173 2.76 -2.39 16.69
CA SER A 173 1.67 -3.26 17.17
C SER A 173 1.18 -4.24 16.11
N LEU A 174 1.26 -3.85 14.84
CA LEU A 174 0.99 -4.73 13.70
C LEU A 174 2.16 -5.70 13.40
N GLY A 175 3.33 -5.53 14.02
CA GLY A 175 4.51 -6.36 13.80
C GLY A 175 5.29 -6.03 12.52
N GLY A 176 5.19 -4.79 12.03
CA GLY A 176 5.89 -4.32 10.84
C GLY A 176 5.32 -4.85 9.52
N VAL A 177 6.14 -4.89 8.50
CA VAL A 177 5.80 -5.38 7.15
C VAL A 177 5.91 -6.90 7.11
N ASN A 178 4.96 -7.56 6.45
CA ASN A 178 4.96 -9.02 6.33
C ASN A 178 5.95 -9.48 5.24
N GLU A 179 7.06 -10.09 5.66
CA GLU A 179 8.14 -10.53 4.77
C GLU A 179 7.78 -11.68 3.81
N LYS A 180 6.63 -12.33 4.02
CA LYS A 180 6.11 -13.29 3.04
C LYS A 180 5.64 -12.63 1.74
N TYR A 181 5.34 -11.33 1.77
CA TYR A 181 4.90 -10.55 0.61
C TYR A 181 6.05 -9.71 0.07
N ASN A 182 6.32 -9.82 -1.24
CA ASN A 182 7.39 -9.10 -1.92
C ASN A 182 6.87 -8.03 -2.88
N TYR A 183 5.58 -8.09 -3.23
CA TYR A 183 4.93 -7.23 -4.23
C TYR A 183 3.74 -6.47 -3.66
N LEU A 184 3.02 -7.03 -2.70
CA LEU A 184 1.85 -6.45 -2.05
C LEU A 184 2.02 -6.30 -0.53
N MET A 185 3.26 -6.13 -0.05
CA MET A 185 3.55 -5.95 1.37
C MET A 185 2.85 -4.71 1.97
N ASP A 186 2.72 -3.66 1.18
CA ASP A 186 2.03 -2.42 1.51
C ASP A 186 0.51 -2.61 1.58
N ALA A 187 -0.08 -3.27 0.59
CA ALA A 187 -1.51 -3.60 0.57
C ALA A 187 -1.88 -4.58 1.69
N GLU A 188 -1.02 -5.55 2.00
CA GLU A 188 -1.21 -6.49 3.12
C GLU A 188 -1.21 -5.75 4.46
N LEU A 189 -0.22 -4.88 4.68
CA LEU A 189 -0.14 -4.05 5.89
C LEU A 189 -1.36 -3.14 6.04
N TRP A 190 -1.79 -2.50 4.95
CA TRP A 190 -2.97 -1.65 4.89
C TRP A 190 -4.24 -2.40 5.28
N VAL A 191 -4.45 -3.58 4.68
CA VAL A 191 -5.61 -4.43 4.98
C VAL A 191 -5.57 -4.90 6.44
N ARG A 192 -4.40 -5.29 6.95
CA ARG A 192 -4.22 -5.71 8.35
C ARG A 192 -4.56 -4.58 9.33
N TYR A 193 -4.15 -3.36 9.03
CA TYR A 193 -4.56 -2.19 9.80
C TYR A 193 -6.08 -1.98 9.77
N LEU A 194 -6.71 -2.01 8.59
CA LEU A 194 -8.15 -1.81 8.44
C LEU A 194 -8.98 -2.86 9.17
N LEU A 195 -8.53 -4.12 9.19
CA LEU A 195 -9.19 -5.20 9.94
C LEU A 195 -9.10 -5.02 11.46
N GLU A 196 -8.01 -4.46 11.94
CA GLU A 196 -7.77 -4.25 13.37
C GLU A 196 -8.40 -2.95 13.89
N TYR A 197 -8.17 -1.83 13.19
CA TYR A 197 -8.47 -0.47 13.68
C TYR A 197 -9.59 0.24 12.91
N GLY A 198 -9.98 -0.24 11.72
CA GLY A 198 -10.92 0.47 10.84
C GLY A 198 -10.27 1.62 10.07
N ASP A 199 -11.07 2.53 9.56
CA ASP A 199 -10.60 3.66 8.72
C ASP A 199 -10.88 5.05 9.33
N GLU A 200 -11.51 5.12 10.50
CA GLU A 200 -11.91 6.37 11.14
C GLU A 200 -10.71 7.25 11.58
N ARG A 201 -9.54 6.64 11.82
CA ARG A 201 -8.31 7.33 12.25
C ARG A 201 -7.31 7.55 11.12
N ILE A 202 -7.80 7.54 9.87
CA ILE A 202 -7.02 7.85 8.67
C ILE A 202 -7.38 9.25 8.18
N ILE A 203 -6.38 10.12 8.11
CA ILE A 203 -6.55 11.48 7.56
C ILE A 203 -6.02 11.51 6.13
N LYS A 204 -6.81 12.08 5.22
CA LYS A 204 -6.39 12.34 3.84
C LYS A 204 -6.03 13.81 3.65
N LEU A 205 -4.86 14.05 3.06
CA LEU A 205 -4.43 15.37 2.61
C LEU A 205 -4.55 15.50 1.10
N ASN A 206 -4.94 16.67 0.64
CA ASN A 206 -4.96 16.99 -0.80
C ASN A 206 -3.58 17.42 -1.33
N ASP A 207 -2.62 17.62 -0.43
CA ASP A 207 -1.26 18.01 -0.78
C ASP A 207 -0.54 16.87 -1.53
N ILE A 208 0.20 17.22 -2.57
CA ILE A 208 1.13 16.31 -3.22
C ILE A 208 2.43 16.34 -2.42
N VAL A 209 2.84 15.18 -1.90
CA VAL A 209 4.03 15.07 -1.04
C VAL A 209 5.13 14.18 -1.62
N VAL A 210 4.78 13.36 -2.62
CA VAL A 210 5.72 12.42 -3.26
C VAL A 210 5.65 12.53 -4.77
N ALA A 211 6.80 12.41 -5.41
CA ALA A 211 6.92 12.11 -6.83
C ALA A 211 7.28 10.63 -6.99
N PHE A 212 6.33 9.86 -7.51
CA PHE A 212 6.45 8.44 -7.81
C PHE A 212 6.97 8.25 -9.24
N ARG A 213 8.10 7.59 -9.39
CA ARG A 213 8.73 7.38 -10.70
C ARG A 213 8.17 6.16 -11.41
N LEU A 214 7.80 6.37 -12.68
CA LEU A 214 7.39 5.30 -13.59
C LEU A 214 8.57 4.98 -14.52
N HIS A 215 9.11 3.78 -14.42
CA HIS A 215 10.19 3.30 -15.28
C HIS A 215 10.09 1.80 -15.53
N ASP A 216 10.69 1.31 -16.62
CA ASP A 216 10.54 -0.07 -17.06
C ASP A 216 11.17 -1.10 -16.09
N GLU A 217 12.06 -0.66 -15.20
CA GLU A 217 12.70 -1.51 -14.20
C GLU A 217 11.90 -1.64 -12.91
N SER A 218 10.83 -0.84 -12.73
CA SER A 218 9.99 -0.92 -11.55
C SER A 218 9.32 -2.29 -11.41
N LYS A 219 9.22 -2.81 -10.19
CA LYS A 219 8.54 -4.09 -9.90
C LYS A 219 7.12 -4.12 -10.44
N THR A 220 6.39 -3.01 -10.28
CA THR A 220 4.99 -2.87 -10.71
C THR A 220 4.82 -3.11 -12.21
N PHE A 221 5.84 -2.80 -13.02
CA PHE A 221 5.77 -2.97 -14.47
C PHE A 221 6.19 -4.39 -14.90
N ARG A 222 7.27 -4.92 -14.31
CA ARG A 222 7.88 -6.21 -14.73
C ARG A 222 7.16 -7.44 -14.18
N GLU A 223 6.60 -7.38 -12.99
CA GLU A 223 6.24 -8.56 -12.19
C GLU A 223 4.73 -8.72 -11.99
N GLN A 224 3.93 -8.32 -12.98
CA GLN A 224 2.45 -8.34 -12.88
C GLN A 224 1.86 -9.71 -12.50
N SER A 225 2.49 -10.82 -12.94
CA SER A 225 2.07 -12.18 -12.59
C SER A 225 2.21 -12.45 -11.09
N ASN A 226 3.32 -12.01 -10.50
CA ASN A 226 3.59 -12.19 -9.07
C ASN A 226 2.66 -11.34 -8.21
N PHE A 227 2.33 -10.11 -8.64
CA PHE A 227 1.29 -9.29 -8.01
C PHE A 227 -0.06 -10.00 -7.98
N LYS A 228 -0.43 -10.71 -9.05
CA LYS A 228 -1.69 -11.46 -9.11
C LYS A 228 -1.70 -12.63 -8.12
N VAL A 229 -0.62 -13.39 -8.04
CA VAL A 229 -0.50 -14.51 -7.10
C VAL A 229 -0.61 -14.01 -5.65
N GLU A 230 0.12 -12.95 -5.29
CA GLU A 230 0.05 -12.38 -3.94
C GLU A 230 -1.33 -11.82 -3.61
N ARG A 231 -1.99 -11.16 -4.56
CA ARG A 231 -3.37 -10.68 -4.39
C ARG A 231 -4.36 -11.82 -4.17
N SER A 232 -4.23 -12.90 -4.92
CA SER A 232 -5.08 -14.09 -4.73
C SER A 232 -4.84 -14.75 -3.38
N SER A 233 -3.57 -14.81 -2.93
CA SER A 233 -3.20 -15.35 -1.62
C SER A 233 -3.74 -14.49 -0.48
N LEU A 234 -3.66 -13.16 -0.61
CA LEU A 234 -4.25 -12.21 0.35
C LEU A 234 -5.78 -12.37 0.43
N ARG A 235 -6.46 -12.43 -0.71
CA ARG A 235 -7.92 -12.65 -0.76
C ARG A 235 -8.34 -13.98 -0.17
N TYR A 236 -7.61 -15.05 -0.46
CA TYR A 236 -7.84 -16.35 0.17
C TYR A 236 -7.74 -16.27 1.69
N SER A 237 -6.70 -15.63 2.19
CA SER A 237 -6.48 -15.39 3.63
C SER A 237 -7.62 -14.59 4.25
N LEU A 238 -8.10 -13.55 3.57
CA LEU A 238 -9.22 -12.72 4.03
C LEU A 238 -10.55 -13.51 4.06
N ILE A 239 -10.83 -14.34 3.05
CA ILE A 239 -12.01 -15.19 3.03
C ILE A 239 -12.01 -16.12 4.25
N LYS A 240 -10.87 -16.72 4.56
CA LYS A 240 -10.67 -17.56 5.75
C LYS A 240 -10.90 -16.78 7.05
N SER A 241 -10.42 -15.55 7.11
CA SER A 241 -10.47 -14.73 8.32
C SER A 241 -11.88 -14.17 8.59
N ILE A 242 -12.57 -13.72 7.53
CA ILE A 242 -13.90 -13.08 7.62
C ILE A 242 -15.01 -14.10 7.83
N GLY A 243 -14.84 -15.34 7.41
CA GLY A 243 -15.84 -16.34 7.74
C GLY A 243 -16.06 -17.52 6.82
N ASP A 244 -15.02 -18.02 6.17
CA ASP A 244 -14.97 -19.19 5.31
C ASP A 244 -16.01 -19.25 4.19
N SER A 245 -15.55 -19.46 2.98
CA SER A 245 -16.39 -19.79 1.81
C SER A 245 -15.71 -20.86 0.97
N LYS A 246 -16.04 -22.12 1.23
CA LYS A 246 -15.44 -23.26 0.55
C LYS A 246 -15.49 -23.15 -0.98
N SER A 247 -16.56 -22.54 -1.50
CA SER A 247 -16.71 -22.34 -2.95
C SER A 247 -15.71 -21.32 -3.52
N LEU A 248 -15.47 -20.20 -2.82
CA LEU A 248 -14.48 -19.19 -3.21
C LEU A 248 -13.05 -19.69 -3.00
N GLU A 249 -12.80 -20.39 -1.89
CA GLU A 249 -11.51 -21.02 -1.61
C GLU A 249 -11.12 -21.96 -2.76
N THR A 250 -12.03 -22.87 -3.16
CA THR A 250 -11.77 -23.82 -4.27
C THR A 250 -11.48 -23.09 -5.60
N LEU A 251 -12.09 -21.93 -5.84
CA LEU A 251 -11.78 -21.13 -7.02
C LEU A 251 -10.42 -20.43 -6.95
N LEU A 252 -9.99 -20.05 -5.75
CA LEU A 252 -8.69 -19.36 -5.54
C LEU A 252 -7.52 -20.34 -5.43
N GLU A 253 -7.73 -21.58 -4.94
CA GLU A 253 -6.67 -22.58 -4.75
C GLU A 253 -5.67 -22.70 -5.92
N PRO A 254 -6.07 -22.67 -7.21
CA PRO A 254 -5.12 -22.73 -8.32
C PRO A 254 -4.30 -21.45 -8.55
N LEU A 255 -4.67 -20.34 -7.88
CA LEU A 255 -4.14 -18.99 -8.11
C LEU A 255 -3.24 -18.49 -6.97
N ILE A 256 -3.14 -19.26 -5.88
CA ILE A 256 -2.46 -18.82 -4.66
C ILE A 256 -1.07 -19.44 -4.50
N ASP A 257 -0.25 -18.76 -3.71
CA ASP A 257 0.93 -19.31 -3.07
C ASP A 257 0.61 -19.63 -1.59
N ASN A 258 0.55 -20.90 -1.26
CA ASN A 258 0.19 -21.35 0.09
C ASN A 258 1.15 -20.85 1.18
N SER A 259 2.41 -20.58 0.86
CA SER A 259 3.39 -20.05 1.82
C SER A 259 3.05 -18.63 2.30
N LYS A 260 2.25 -17.90 1.52
CA LYS A 260 1.83 -16.52 1.79
C LYS A 260 0.47 -16.43 2.50
N THR A 261 -0.25 -17.57 2.61
CA THR A 261 -1.56 -17.56 3.25
C THR A 261 -1.45 -17.52 4.77
N GLN A 262 -2.39 -16.84 5.40
CA GLN A 262 -2.48 -16.75 6.87
C GLN A 262 -3.91 -16.42 7.30
N VAL A 263 -4.18 -16.46 8.60
CA VAL A 263 -5.45 -16.00 9.18
C VAL A 263 -5.20 -14.69 9.91
N TYR A 264 -6.02 -13.71 9.64
CA TYR A 264 -5.97 -12.39 10.27
C TYR A 264 -6.95 -12.28 11.43
N ASN A 265 -6.63 -11.45 12.41
CA ASN A 265 -7.61 -10.97 13.36
C ASN A 265 -8.57 -10.00 12.66
N VAL A 266 -9.86 -10.13 12.98
CA VAL A 266 -10.90 -9.27 12.40
C VAL A 266 -11.65 -8.64 13.58
N ASN A 267 -11.22 -7.43 13.96
CA ASN A 267 -11.79 -6.69 15.08
C ASN A 267 -12.87 -5.70 14.63
N GLN A 268 -12.98 -5.48 13.31
CA GLN A 268 -13.94 -4.59 12.70
C GLN A 268 -15.15 -5.33 12.14
N ILE A 269 -16.25 -4.61 11.99
CA ILE A 269 -17.46 -5.15 11.34
C ILE A 269 -17.25 -5.12 9.83
N VAL A 270 -17.09 -6.30 9.24
CA VAL A 270 -16.95 -6.51 7.81
C VAL A 270 -18.19 -7.21 7.27
N ASP A 271 -18.85 -6.64 6.26
CA ASP A 271 -19.98 -7.33 5.60
C ASP A 271 -19.45 -8.52 4.78
N LYS A 272 -19.53 -9.69 5.39
CA LYS A 272 -19.10 -10.96 4.80
C LYS A 272 -19.72 -11.23 3.43
N ASN A 273 -21.02 -10.93 3.23
CA ASN A 273 -21.69 -11.23 1.97
C ASN A 273 -21.24 -10.26 0.87
N LEU A 274 -21.06 -8.98 1.22
CA LEU A 274 -20.50 -7.98 0.31
C LEU A 274 -19.06 -8.37 -0.06
N PHE A 275 -18.22 -8.70 0.90
CA PHE A 275 -16.83 -9.10 0.64
C PHE A 275 -16.75 -10.30 -0.30
N PHE A 276 -17.55 -11.35 -0.04
CA PHE A 276 -17.56 -12.55 -0.87
C PHE A 276 -18.16 -12.31 -2.26
N TYR A 277 -19.16 -11.41 -2.37
CA TYR A 277 -19.66 -10.95 -3.66
C TYR A 277 -18.54 -10.28 -4.48
N LEU A 278 -17.81 -9.33 -3.90
CA LEU A 278 -16.72 -8.62 -4.56
C LEU A 278 -15.60 -9.58 -5.00
N CYS A 279 -15.24 -10.56 -4.15
CA CYS A 279 -14.29 -11.61 -4.51
C CYS A 279 -14.78 -12.45 -5.70
N ALA A 280 -16.05 -12.85 -5.71
CA ALA A 280 -16.61 -13.65 -6.79
C ALA A 280 -16.69 -12.86 -8.10
N GLU A 281 -17.02 -11.57 -8.05
CA GLU A 281 -17.04 -10.66 -9.19
C GLU A 281 -15.65 -10.52 -9.84
N ASP A 282 -14.63 -10.34 -9.01
CA ASP A 282 -13.27 -10.20 -9.51
C ASP A 282 -12.74 -11.49 -10.13
N LEU A 283 -13.00 -12.64 -9.48
CA LEU A 283 -12.70 -13.97 -10.05
C LEU A 283 -13.46 -14.25 -11.35
N PHE A 284 -14.71 -13.79 -11.43
CA PHE A 284 -15.48 -13.90 -12.68
C PHE A 284 -14.77 -13.17 -13.82
N LYS A 285 -14.35 -11.93 -13.59
CA LYS A 285 -13.61 -11.12 -14.58
C LYS A 285 -12.28 -11.81 -14.94
N GLU A 286 -11.50 -12.25 -13.97
CA GLU A 286 -10.22 -12.91 -14.17
C GLU A 286 -10.36 -14.15 -15.07
N TYR A 287 -11.27 -15.06 -14.71
CA TYR A 287 -11.51 -16.29 -15.47
C TYR A 287 -12.14 -16.05 -16.83
N TYR A 288 -12.99 -15.02 -16.97
CA TYR A 288 -13.60 -14.65 -18.24
C TYR A 288 -12.54 -14.15 -19.23
N TYR A 289 -11.70 -13.21 -18.81
CA TYR A 289 -10.66 -12.65 -19.67
C TYR A 289 -9.52 -13.63 -19.97
N SER A 290 -9.23 -14.57 -19.07
CA SER A 290 -8.29 -15.66 -19.32
C SER A 290 -8.89 -16.81 -20.15
N ARG A 291 -10.14 -16.68 -20.66
CA ARG A 291 -10.88 -17.68 -21.43
C ARG A 291 -11.16 -19.01 -20.69
N GLN A 292 -11.13 -19.01 -19.39
CA GLN A 292 -11.47 -20.17 -18.55
C GLN A 292 -12.98 -20.17 -18.23
N TYR A 293 -13.82 -20.31 -19.25
CA TYR A 293 -15.27 -20.10 -19.17
C TYR A 293 -15.99 -20.99 -18.15
N LEU A 294 -15.52 -22.21 -17.92
CA LEU A 294 -16.13 -23.08 -16.89
C LEU A 294 -15.96 -22.50 -15.49
N MET A 295 -14.77 -22.00 -15.17
CA MET A 295 -14.47 -21.37 -13.88
C MET A 295 -15.17 -20.02 -13.76
N SER A 296 -15.26 -19.27 -14.85
CA SER A 296 -16.05 -18.03 -14.93
C SER A 296 -17.54 -18.28 -14.61
N LYS A 297 -18.17 -19.32 -15.19
CA LYS A 297 -19.55 -19.69 -14.88
C LYS A 297 -19.75 -20.07 -13.41
N LYS A 298 -18.80 -20.81 -12.81
CA LYS A 298 -18.85 -21.14 -11.38
C LYS A 298 -18.76 -19.87 -10.52
N SER A 299 -17.84 -18.97 -10.83
CA SER A 299 -17.71 -17.69 -10.13
C SER A 299 -18.97 -16.84 -10.24
N PHE A 300 -19.61 -16.81 -11.41
CA PHE A 300 -20.88 -16.11 -11.62
C PHE A 300 -22.01 -16.65 -10.72
N VAL A 301 -22.17 -17.97 -10.64
CA VAL A 301 -23.20 -18.58 -9.77
C VAL A 301 -22.96 -18.22 -8.31
N ILE A 302 -21.71 -18.25 -7.87
CA ILE A 302 -21.33 -17.88 -6.50
C ILE A 302 -21.60 -16.39 -6.26
N MET A 303 -21.23 -15.53 -7.20
CA MET A 303 -21.49 -14.09 -7.15
C MET A 303 -22.99 -13.80 -6.98
N VAL A 304 -23.84 -14.42 -7.79
CA VAL A 304 -25.31 -14.27 -7.70
C VAL A 304 -25.84 -14.75 -6.34
N SER A 305 -25.31 -15.85 -5.80
CA SER A 305 -25.74 -16.37 -4.50
C SER A 305 -25.45 -15.42 -3.35
N PHE A 306 -24.28 -14.81 -3.32
CA PHE A 306 -23.92 -13.81 -2.30
C PHE A 306 -24.67 -12.49 -2.50
N TYR A 307 -24.87 -12.11 -3.75
CA TYR A 307 -25.68 -10.95 -4.07
C TYR A 307 -27.11 -11.08 -3.52
N LEU A 308 -27.78 -12.19 -3.77
CA LEU A 308 -29.13 -12.44 -3.25
C LEU A 308 -29.16 -12.43 -1.73
N LYS A 309 -28.11 -12.93 -1.06
CA LYS A 309 -27.99 -12.85 0.40
C LYS A 309 -27.81 -11.42 0.90
N SER A 310 -27.04 -10.58 0.19
CA SER A 310 -26.84 -9.18 0.56
C SER A 310 -28.10 -8.34 0.34
N LEU A 311 -28.93 -8.67 -0.63
CA LEU A 311 -30.22 -7.99 -0.89
C LEU A 311 -31.20 -8.10 0.28
N PHE A 312 -31.19 -9.22 1.00
CA PHE A 312 -32.03 -9.39 2.20
C PHE A 312 -31.56 -8.52 3.37
N ILE A 313 -30.35 -7.99 3.33
CA ILE A 313 -29.73 -7.21 4.41
C ILE A 313 -29.75 -5.70 4.12
N ASN A 314 -29.64 -5.26 2.85
CA ASN A 314 -29.53 -3.83 2.52
C ASN A 314 -30.30 -3.40 1.25
N TYR A 315 -31.45 -2.78 1.41
CA TYR A 315 -32.25 -2.19 0.33
C TYR A 315 -31.52 -1.10 -0.50
N VAL A 316 -30.47 -0.53 0.07
CA VAL A 316 -29.66 0.53 -0.56
C VAL A 316 -28.77 0.00 -1.69
N TYR A 317 -28.29 -1.26 -1.60
CA TYR A 317 -27.52 -1.89 -2.66
C TYR A 317 -28.35 -2.25 -3.90
N PHE A 318 -29.66 -2.40 -3.75
CA PHE A 318 -30.58 -2.72 -4.83
C PHE A 318 -30.54 -1.69 -5.97
N ILE A 319 -30.38 -0.42 -5.67
CA ILE A 319 -30.39 0.68 -6.66
C ILE A 319 -29.11 0.69 -7.51
N LYS A 320 -27.95 0.38 -6.93
CA LYS A 320 -26.66 0.34 -7.68
C LYS A 320 -26.57 -0.82 -8.68
N LEU A 321 -27.31 -1.88 -8.47
CA LEU A 321 -27.22 -3.12 -9.27
C LEU A 321 -28.22 -3.23 -10.40
N PHE A 322 -29.23 -2.36 -10.47
CA PHE A 322 -30.06 -2.22 -11.69
C PHE A 322 -29.26 -1.70 -12.89
N LEU A 323 -28.05 -1.18 -12.68
CA LEU A 323 -27.04 -0.98 -13.69
C LEU A 323 -26.19 -2.25 -13.84
N VAL A 324 -26.80 -3.37 -14.23
CA VAL A 324 -26.05 -4.57 -14.66
C VAL A 324 -24.99 -4.12 -15.65
N PRO A 325 -23.70 -4.33 -15.36
CA PRO A 325 -22.65 -3.92 -16.28
C PRO A 325 -22.96 -4.47 -17.68
N LYS A 326 -22.80 -3.64 -18.71
CA LYS A 326 -23.14 -3.99 -20.11
C LYS A 326 -22.60 -5.37 -20.58
N TYR A 327 -21.49 -5.81 -20.00
CA TYR A 327 -20.89 -7.11 -20.32
C TYR A 327 -21.69 -8.31 -19.79
N LEU A 328 -22.44 -8.18 -18.68
CA LEU A 328 -23.33 -9.22 -18.17
C LEU A 328 -24.57 -9.40 -19.03
N LEU A 329 -25.09 -8.32 -19.60
CA LEU A 329 -26.22 -8.38 -20.57
C LEU A 329 -25.85 -9.10 -21.85
N ASN A 330 -24.59 -9.02 -22.28
CA ASN A 330 -24.13 -9.74 -23.48
C ASN A 330 -23.97 -11.25 -23.24
N LEU A 331 -23.65 -11.68 -22.00
CA LEU A 331 -23.57 -13.10 -21.62
C LEU A 331 -24.94 -13.78 -21.49
N MET A 332 -25.98 -13.03 -21.20
CA MET A 332 -27.35 -13.56 -21.14
C MET A 332 -27.99 -13.72 -22.53
N ARG A 333 -27.36 -13.16 -23.57
CA ARG A 333 -27.84 -13.21 -24.98
C ARG A 333 -27.08 -14.19 -25.86
N SER A 334 -26.02 -14.82 -25.36
CA SER A 334 -25.26 -15.92 -25.98
C SER A 334 -25.55 -17.26 -25.30
#